data_83f75693ff9493efc32312578cae45da
#
_entry.id   83f75693ff9493efc32312578cae45da
#
_cell.length_a   1.000
_cell.length_b   1.000
_cell.length_c   1.000
_cell.angle_alpha   90.00
_cell.angle_beta   90.00
_cell.angle_gamma   90.00
#
_symmetry.space_group_name_H-M   'P 1'
#
loop_
_entity.id
_entity.type
_entity.pdbx_description
1 polymer ?
#
loop_
_entity_poly.entity_id
_entity_poly.type
_entity_poly.pdbx_seq_one_letter_code
_entity_poly.pdbx_strand_id
1 'polypeptide(L)'
;MAYGQISSTLLVSMGVPPATASAGVHTAETFTTAVSGISHVAHRNVDWRLFTRLVFPGVIGGILGAYVLSNVDASKAKPIVLAYLTALGLYLFYRGIMHRHTERRPRVVAPLGLLGGFLDAAGGGGWGGIVTSNLLVQGSNPRKTIGTVNTAEFFVTVTISATFIFALGWQAFTTATIGLLVGGVCAAPFGAWIAKRVNPDTLLTFVGGLLTLVSTYGLYRALFA
;
A
#
# COMPACT_ATOMS: atom_id res chain seq x y z
N MET A 1 3.36 3.11 5.60
CA MET A 1 2.10 2.35 5.65
C MET A 1 0.95 2.94 4.82
N ALA A 2 0.83 4.24 4.66
CA ALA A 2 -0.32 4.85 3.99
C ALA A 2 0.05 5.68 2.76
N TYR A 3 1.32 5.74 2.44
CA TYR A 3 1.84 6.56 1.34
C TYR A 3 1.21 6.17 0.00
N GLY A 4 1.24 4.89 -0.34
CA GLY A 4 0.69 4.39 -1.60
C GLY A 4 -0.79 4.68 -1.76
N GLN A 5 -1.58 4.36 -0.73
CA GLN A 5 -3.03 4.57 -0.76
C GLN A 5 -3.41 6.04 -0.96
N ILE A 6 -2.78 6.94 -0.20
CA ILE A 6 -3.05 8.39 -0.29
C ILE A 6 -2.62 8.90 -1.67
N SER A 7 -1.41 8.56 -2.10
CA SER A 7 -0.85 8.99 -3.39
C SER A 7 -1.70 8.51 -4.57
N SER A 8 -2.08 7.23 -4.58
CA SER A 8 -2.95 6.67 -5.62
C SER A 8 -4.33 7.31 -5.62
N THR A 9 -4.94 7.49 -4.44
CA THR A 9 -6.24 8.15 -4.33
C THR A 9 -6.21 9.55 -4.92
N LEU A 10 -5.20 10.35 -4.59
CA LEU A 10 -5.03 11.69 -5.13
C LEU A 10 -4.83 11.66 -6.65
N LEU A 11 -3.89 10.87 -7.15
CA LEU A 11 -3.60 10.80 -8.58
C LEU A 11 -4.82 10.35 -9.41
N VAL A 12 -5.52 9.29 -8.97
CA VAL A 12 -6.71 8.79 -9.67
C VAL A 12 -7.86 9.78 -9.58
N SER A 13 -8.03 10.46 -8.45
CA SER A 13 -9.04 11.53 -8.29
C SER A 13 -8.75 12.73 -9.18
N MET A 14 -7.47 13.05 -9.42
CA MET A 14 -7.03 14.12 -10.35
C MET A 14 -7.12 13.70 -11.83
N GLY A 15 -7.51 12.47 -12.14
CA GLY A 15 -7.71 12.00 -13.51
C GLY A 15 -6.57 11.17 -14.09
N VAL A 16 -5.52 10.89 -13.32
CA VAL A 16 -4.45 9.98 -13.77
C VAL A 16 -5.03 8.57 -13.93
N PRO A 17 -4.76 7.85 -15.04
CA PRO A 17 -5.22 6.48 -15.23
C PRO A 17 -4.75 5.57 -14.09
N PRO A 18 -5.60 4.67 -13.56
CA PRO A 18 -5.26 3.84 -12.40
C PRO A 18 -3.97 3.04 -12.54
N ALA A 19 -3.73 2.44 -13.70
CA ALA A 19 -2.50 1.67 -13.96
C ALA A 19 -1.25 2.56 -13.92
N THR A 20 -1.31 3.76 -14.50
CA THR A 20 -0.23 4.76 -14.47
C THR A 20 0.01 5.29 -13.05
N ALA A 21 -1.06 5.56 -12.30
CA ALA A 21 -0.97 5.97 -10.90
C ALA A 21 -0.31 4.89 -10.05
N SER A 22 -0.76 3.64 -10.17
CA SER A 22 -0.19 2.50 -9.45
C SER A 22 1.29 2.28 -9.82
N ALA A 23 1.65 2.33 -11.10
CA ALA A 23 3.03 2.21 -11.56
C ALA A 23 3.94 3.27 -10.91
N GLY A 24 3.53 4.54 -10.93
CA GLY A 24 4.27 5.66 -10.36
C GLY A 24 4.43 5.54 -8.84
N VAL A 25 3.37 5.17 -8.14
CA VAL A 25 3.37 4.99 -6.69
C VAL A 25 4.31 3.87 -6.28
N HIS A 26 4.18 2.67 -6.87
CA HIS A 26 5.04 1.54 -6.50
C HIS A 26 6.51 1.78 -6.85
N THR A 27 6.78 2.54 -7.90
CA THR A 27 8.17 2.97 -8.21
C THR A 27 8.72 3.85 -7.09
N ALA A 28 7.96 4.84 -6.62
CA ALA A 28 8.38 5.67 -5.50
C ALA A 28 8.51 4.84 -4.20
N GLU A 29 7.59 3.92 -3.96
CA GLU A 29 7.63 3.02 -2.80
C GLU A 29 8.83 2.08 -2.81
N THR A 30 9.32 1.66 -3.97
CA THR A 30 10.53 0.84 -4.07
C THR A 30 11.72 1.50 -3.35
N PHE A 31 11.91 2.79 -3.50
CA PHE A 31 13.00 3.52 -2.83
C PHE A 31 12.74 3.70 -1.34
N THR A 32 11.53 4.08 -0.96
CA THR A 32 11.19 4.32 0.45
C THR A 32 11.19 3.02 1.25
N THR A 33 10.69 1.92 0.69
CA THR A 33 10.67 0.60 1.33
C THR A 33 12.04 -0.05 1.36
N ALA A 34 12.94 0.23 0.39
CA ALA A 34 14.33 -0.19 0.45
C ALA A 34 15.02 0.37 1.72
N VAL A 35 14.94 1.68 1.92
CA VAL A 35 15.55 2.35 3.08
C VAL A 35 14.91 1.85 4.39
N SER A 36 13.58 1.76 4.43
CA SER A 36 12.83 1.27 5.59
C SER A 36 13.17 -0.20 5.90
N GLY A 37 13.19 -1.06 4.88
CA GLY A 37 13.51 -2.48 5.01
C GLY A 37 14.93 -2.70 5.56
N ILE A 38 15.94 -2.03 4.99
CA ILE A 38 17.33 -2.08 5.48
C ILE A 38 17.41 -1.66 6.95
N SER A 39 16.72 -0.56 7.31
CA SER A 39 16.66 -0.10 8.70
C SER A 39 16.04 -1.15 9.62
N HIS A 40 14.94 -1.78 9.25
CA HIS A 40 14.29 -2.82 10.04
C HIS A 40 15.16 -4.08 10.20
N VAL A 41 15.89 -4.48 9.15
CA VAL A 41 16.86 -5.58 9.20
C VAL A 41 17.98 -5.25 10.18
N ALA A 42 18.59 -4.06 10.07
CA ALA A 42 19.68 -3.60 10.94
C ALA A 42 19.24 -3.57 12.42
N HIS A 43 18.01 -3.17 12.70
CA HIS A 43 17.45 -3.16 14.06
C HIS A 43 16.87 -4.51 14.52
N ARG A 44 17.07 -5.60 13.77
CA ARG A 44 16.57 -6.95 14.06
C ARG A 44 15.04 -7.00 14.28
N ASN A 45 14.30 -6.19 13.56
CA ASN A 45 12.83 -6.09 13.63
C ASN A 45 12.12 -7.03 12.66
N VAL A 46 12.85 -7.89 11.93
CA VAL A 46 12.29 -8.82 10.95
C VAL A 46 12.12 -10.21 11.55
N ASP A 47 10.95 -10.80 11.34
CA ASP A 47 10.70 -12.23 11.51
C ASP A 47 10.82 -12.91 10.15
N TRP A 48 11.96 -13.57 9.92
CA TRP A 48 12.27 -14.21 8.63
C TRP A 48 11.31 -15.33 8.23
N ARG A 49 10.71 -16.02 9.21
CA ARG A 49 9.70 -17.05 8.93
C ARG A 49 8.39 -16.42 8.46
N LEU A 50 7.99 -15.32 9.05
CA LEU A 50 6.83 -14.55 8.60
C LEU A 50 7.13 -13.91 7.23
N PHE A 51 8.34 -13.38 7.04
CA PHE A 51 8.80 -12.77 5.77
C PHE A 51 8.65 -13.73 4.60
N THR A 52 9.21 -14.94 4.67
CA THR A 52 9.14 -15.91 3.57
C THR A 52 7.71 -16.34 3.25
N ARG A 53 6.84 -16.44 4.26
CA ARG A 53 5.42 -16.77 4.08
C ARG A 53 4.59 -15.63 3.49
N LEU A 54 5.09 -14.38 3.53
CA LEU A 54 4.45 -13.20 2.96
C LEU A 54 4.99 -12.86 1.58
N VAL A 55 6.33 -12.84 1.40
CA VAL A 55 6.96 -12.29 0.21
C VAL A 55 6.62 -13.07 -1.05
N PHE A 56 6.72 -14.40 -1.03
CA PHE A 56 6.45 -15.21 -2.22
C PHE A 56 4.99 -15.10 -2.69
N PRO A 57 3.97 -15.31 -1.83
CA PRO A 57 2.59 -15.09 -2.25
C PRO A 57 2.31 -13.62 -2.62
N GLY A 58 2.94 -12.66 -1.91
CA GLY A 58 2.80 -11.23 -2.19
C GLY A 58 3.31 -10.84 -3.57
N VAL A 59 4.47 -11.34 -3.95
CA VAL A 59 5.05 -11.14 -5.31
C VAL A 59 4.12 -11.72 -6.38
N ILE A 60 3.64 -12.96 -6.19
CA ILE A 60 2.70 -13.58 -7.14
C ILE A 60 1.43 -12.74 -7.25
N GLY A 61 0.85 -12.34 -6.11
CA GLY A 61 -0.32 -11.48 -6.08
C GLY A 61 -0.07 -10.14 -6.78
N GLY A 62 1.07 -9.51 -6.50
CA GLY A 62 1.49 -8.24 -7.11
C GLY A 62 1.60 -8.32 -8.63
N ILE A 63 2.23 -9.37 -9.17
CA ILE A 63 2.30 -9.61 -10.63
C ILE A 63 0.90 -9.73 -11.22
N LEU A 64 0.05 -10.57 -10.63
CA LEU A 64 -1.31 -10.78 -11.11
C LEU A 64 -2.14 -9.50 -11.06
N GLY A 65 -2.05 -8.74 -9.97
CA GLY A 65 -2.77 -7.46 -9.82
C GLY A 65 -2.32 -6.41 -10.82
N ALA A 66 -1.00 -6.26 -11.02
CA ALA A 66 -0.43 -5.34 -12.00
C ALA A 66 -0.81 -5.74 -13.44
N TYR A 67 -0.74 -7.02 -13.76
CA TYR A 67 -1.15 -7.53 -15.07
C TYR A 67 -2.64 -7.26 -15.34
N VAL A 68 -3.51 -7.57 -14.38
CA VAL A 68 -4.95 -7.32 -14.51
C VAL A 68 -5.21 -5.84 -14.72
N LEU A 69 -4.65 -4.96 -13.88
CA LEU A 69 -4.89 -3.52 -13.97
C LEU A 69 -4.36 -2.92 -15.28
N SER A 70 -3.24 -3.43 -15.80
CA SER A 70 -2.66 -2.98 -17.07
C SER A 70 -3.49 -3.34 -18.29
N ASN A 71 -4.35 -4.37 -18.19
CA ASN A 71 -5.18 -4.87 -19.30
C ASN A 71 -6.65 -4.45 -19.20
N VAL A 72 -7.04 -3.71 -18.16
CA VAL A 72 -8.40 -3.20 -17.98
C VAL A 72 -8.47 -1.77 -18.52
N ASP A 73 -9.55 -1.46 -19.23
CA ASP A 73 -9.84 -0.11 -19.69
C ASP A 73 -9.87 0.88 -18.51
N ALA A 74 -9.14 2.00 -18.65
CA ALA A 74 -8.98 2.99 -17.58
C ALA A 74 -10.32 3.58 -17.12
N SER A 75 -11.30 3.72 -18.00
CA SER A 75 -12.63 4.23 -17.67
C SER A 75 -13.41 3.29 -16.77
N LYS A 76 -13.23 1.97 -16.95
CA LYS A 76 -13.84 0.93 -16.13
C LYS A 76 -13.05 0.67 -14.84
N ALA A 77 -11.72 0.77 -14.91
CA ALA A 77 -10.84 0.56 -13.75
C ALA A 77 -10.99 1.67 -12.71
N LYS A 78 -11.13 2.93 -13.13
CA LYS A 78 -11.18 4.10 -12.24
C LYS A 78 -12.25 4.00 -11.15
N PRO A 79 -13.54 3.77 -11.42
CA PRO A 79 -14.54 3.66 -10.37
C PRO A 79 -14.33 2.44 -9.47
N ILE A 80 -13.83 1.32 -10.01
CA ILE A 80 -13.54 0.10 -9.24
C ILE A 80 -12.40 0.37 -8.24
N VAL A 81 -11.32 0.99 -8.69
CA VAL A 81 -10.17 1.35 -7.83
C VAL A 81 -10.59 2.35 -6.75
N LEU A 82 -11.36 3.37 -7.09
CA LEU A 82 -11.85 4.36 -6.11
C LEU A 82 -12.83 3.73 -5.10
N ALA A 83 -13.70 2.82 -5.53
CA ALA A 83 -14.57 2.06 -4.63
C ALA A 83 -13.75 1.17 -3.67
N TYR A 84 -12.73 0.48 -4.18
CA TYR A 84 -11.79 -0.29 -3.36
C TYR A 84 -11.07 0.60 -2.33
N LEU A 85 -10.53 1.75 -2.74
CA LEU A 85 -9.84 2.69 -1.86
C LEU A 85 -10.78 3.28 -0.81
N THR A 86 -12.04 3.53 -1.15
CA THR A 86 -13.08 3.95 -0.19
C THR A 86 -13.34 2.86 0.86
N ALA A 87 -13.53 1.61 0.42
CA ALA A 87 -13.74 0.48 1.33
C ALA A 87 -12.53 0.24 2.23
N LEU A 88 -11.32 0.38 1.69
CA LEU A 88 -10.07 0.29 2.45
C LEU A 88 -9.96 1.43 3.47
N GLY A 89 -10.30 2.65 3.09
CA GLY A 89 -10.34 3.80 4.00
C GLY A 89 -11.28 3.57 5.18
N LEU A 90 -12.50 3.11 4.92
CA LEU A 90 -13.48 2.74 5.96
C LEU A 90 -12.95 1.62 6.85
N TYR A 91 -12.33 0.60 6.27
CA TYR A 91 -11.71 -0.50 7.02
C TYR A 91 -10.61 0.00 7.96
N LEU A 92 -9.69 0.85 7.48
CA LEU A 92 -8.62 1.42 8.30
C LEU A 92 -9.16 2.33 9.40
N PHE A 93 -10.18 3.14 9.09
CA PHE A 93 -10.86 4.01 10.06
C PHE A 93 -11.48 3.19 11.19
N TYR A 94 -12.26 2.17 10.84
CA TYR A 94 -12.87 1.24 11.80
C TYR A 94 -11.81 0.54 12.66
N ARG A 95 -10.73 0.09 12.05
CA ARG A 95 -9.63 -0.59 12.73
C ARG A 95 -8.89 0.34 13.72
N GLY A 96 -8.69 1.61 13.36
CA GLY A 96 -8.07 2.59 14.24
C GLY A 96 -8.90 2.87 15.51
N ILE A 97 -10.22 2.73 15.44
CA ILE A 97 -11.12 2.93 16.59
C ILE A 97 -11.25 1.68 17.46
N MET A 98 -11.27 0.48 16.85
CA MET A 98 -11.66 -0.78 17.51
C MET A 98 -10.47 -1.64 17.99
N HIS A 99 -9.33 -1.07 18.24
CA HIS A 99 -8.11 -1.84 18.52
C HIS A 99 -8.16 -2.63 19.84
N ARG A 100 -7.91 -3.95 19.75
CA ARG A 100 -7.65 -4.85 20.91
C ARG A 100 -6.45 -5.73 20.58
N HIS A 101 -5.37 -5.59 21.34
CA HIS A 101 -4.17 -6.44 21.21
C HIS A 101 -4.26 -7.68 22.09
N THR A 102 -4.02 -8.85 21.47
CA THR A 102 -3.73 -10.10 22.16
C THR A 102 -2.61 -10.80 21.38
N GLU A 103 -1.44 -10.98 21.96
CA GLU A 103 -0.31 -11.59 21.25
C GLU A 103 -0.55 -13.06 20.94
N ARG A 104 -0.60 -13.39 19.63
CA ARG A 104 -0.72 -14.76 19.11
C ARG A 104 0.09 -14.90 17.81
N ARG A 105 0.44 -16.13 17.44
CA ARG A 105 1.06 -16.37 16.14
C ARG A 105 0.02 -16.29 15.01
N PRO A 106 0.25 -15.49 13.95
CA PRO A 106 -0.69 -15.39 12.85
C PRO A 106 -0.77 -16.72 12.08
N ARG A 107 -1.99 -17.12 11.74
CA ARG A 107 -2.27 -18.38 11.03
C ARG A 107 -2.45 -18.16 9.54
N VAL A 108 -3.22 -17.15 9.16
CA VAL A 108 -3.56 -16.83 7.77
C VAL A 108 -2.52 -15.83 7.23
N VAL A 109 -1.40 -16.32 6.72
CA VAL A 109 -0.28 -15.49 6.25
C VAL A 109 -0.17 -15.53 4.73
N ALA A 110 -0.05 -16.72 4.12
CA ALA A 110 0.16 -16.83 2.68
C ALA A 110 -1.05 -16.35 1.85
N PRO A 111 -2.31 -16.70 2.17
CA PRO A 111 -3.47 -16.10 1.51
C PRO A 111 -3.53 -14.58 1.66
N LEU A 112 -3.17 -14.07 2.85
CA LEU A 112 -3.11 -12.64 3.11
C LEU A 112 -2.03 -11.95 2.26
N GLY A 113 -0.86 -12.58 2.10
CA GLY A 113 0.19 -12.08 1.21
C GLY A 113 -0.27 -12.02 -0.24
N LEU A 114 -0.88 -13.09 -0.75
CA LEU A 114 -1.39 -13.17 -2.12
C LEU A 114 -2.45 -12.09 -2.40
N LEU A 115 -3.47 -12.03 -1.56
CA LEU A 115 -4.54 -11.02 -1.70
C LEU A 115 -4.03 -9.61 -1.46
N GLY A 116 -3.14 -9.43 -0.47
CA GLY A 116 -2.51 -8.14 -0.19
C GLY A 116 -1.71 -7.62 -1.38
N GLY A 117 -0.85 -8.44 -1.98
CA GLY A 117 -0.08 -8.06 -3.17
C GLY A 117 -0.96 -7.79 -4.39
N PHE A 118 -1.99 -8.61 -4.61
CA PHE A 118 -2.95 -8.38 -5.70
C PHE A 118 -3.69 -7.05 -5.55
N LEU A 119 -4.25 -6.80 -4.37
CA LEU A 119 -5.00 -5.57 -4.09
C LEU A 119 -4.10 -4.34 -4.04
N ASP A 120 -2.85 -4.50 -3.62
CA ASP A 120 -1.83 -3.45 -3.63
C ASP A 120 -1.56 -2.95 -5.05
N ALA A 121 -1.26 -3.86 -5.96
CA ALA A 121 -1.00 -3.55 -7.36
C ALA A 121 -2.25 -3.06 -8.09
N ALA A 122 -3.38 -3.77 -7.96
CA ALA A 122 -4.63 -3.46 -8.65
C ALA A 122 -5.31 -2.20 -8.09
N GLY A 123 -5.15 -1.92 -6.79
CA GLY A 123 -5.70 -0.75 -6.11
C GLY A 123 -4.77 0.45 -6.07
N GLY A 124 -3.51 0.30 -6.48
CA GLY A 124 -2.51 1.38 -6.40
C GLY A 124 -2.01 1.66 -5.00
N GLY A 125 -2.07 0.68 -4.12
CA GLY A 125 -1.63 0.74 -2.73
C GLY A 125 -2.57 -0.05 -1.82
N GLY A 126 -2.04 -0.59 -0.75
CA GLY A 126 -2.84 -1.35 0.22
C GLY A 126 -2.05 -2.36 1.05
N TRP A 127 -0.88 -2.77 0.60
CA TRP A 127 -0.06 -3.76 1.28
C TRP A 127 0.10 -3.45 2.77
N GLY A 128 0.67 -2.29 3.10
CA GLY A 128 0.90 -1.90 4.49
C GLY A 128 -0.39 -1.86 5.33
N GLY A 129 -1.46 -1.28 4.81
CA GLY A 129 -2.75 -1.16 5.49
C GLY A 129 -3.44 -2.51 5.70
N ILE A 130 -3.54 -3.33 4.64
CA ILE A 130 -4.24 -4.62 4.69
C ILE A 130 -3.40 -5.65 5.46
N VAL A 131 -2.15 -5.86 5.05
CA VAL A 131 -1.33 -6.96 5.59
C VAL A 131 -0.97 -6.70 7.04
N THR A 132 -0.48 -5.49 7.37
CA THR A 132 -0.10 -5.16 8.74
C THR A 132 -1.31 -5.22 9.68
N SER A 133 -2.42 -4.57 9.32
CA SER A 133 -3.60 -4.54 10.18
C SER A 133 -4.16 -5.95 10.44
N ASN A 134 -4.23 -6.81 9.42
CA ASN A 134 -4.72 -8.17 9.59
C ASN A 134 -3.78 -9.05 10.42
N LEU A 135 -2.46 -8.91 10.26
CA LEU A 135 -1.49 -9.62 11.10
C LEU A 135 -1.57 -9.19 12.55
N LEU A 136 -1.72 -7.89 12.81
CA LEU A 136 -1.91 -7.36 14.17
C LEU A 136 -3.20 -7.89 14.81
N VAL A 137 -4.30 -7.98 14.04
CA VAL A 137 -5.56 -8.61 14.51
C VAL A 137 -5.38 -10.06 14.86
N GLN A 138 -4.59 -10.78 14.09
CA GLN A 138 -4.27 -12.18 14.39
C GLN A 138 -3.37 -12.33 15.62
N GLY A 139 -2.92 -11.20 16.23
CA GLY A 139 -2.13 -11.18 17.45
C GLY A 139 -0.62 -11.18 17.22
N SER A 140 -0.15 -10.85 16.03
CA SER A 140 1.29 -10.75 15.75
C SER A 140 1.93 -9.60 16.51
N ASN A 141 3.19 -9.80 16.98
CA ASN A 141 3.94 -8.75 17.68
C ASN A 141 4.11 -7.51 16.79
N PRO A 142 3.67 -6.29 17.21
CA PRO A 142 3.62 -5.11 16.37
C PRO A 142 4.98 -4.74 15.76
N ARG A 143 6.04 -4.73 16.55
CA ARG A 143 7.38 -4.34 16.11
C ARG A 143 7.90 -5.28 15.03
N LYS A 144 7.76 -6.61 15.25
CA LYS A 144 8.17 -7.63 14.28
C LYS A 144 7.29 -7.61 13.04
N THR A 145 5.98 -7.39 13.19
CA THR A 145 5.04 -7.30 12.08
C THR A 145 5.37 -6.15 11.15
N ILE A 146 5.51 -4.93 11.70
CA ILE A 146 5.82 -3.73 10.92
C ILE A 146 7.15 -3.91 10.17
N GLY A 147 8.19 -4.37 10.86
CA GLY A 147 9.49 -4.58 10.24
C GLY A 147 9.47 -5.63 9.14
N THR A 148 8.78 -6.75 9.37
CA THR A 148 8.66 -7.84 8.39
C THR A 148 7.85 -7.42 7.17
N VAL A 149 6.70 -6.75 7.38
CA VAL A 149 5.82 -6.29 6.30
C VAL A 149 6.52 -5.26 5.43
N ASN A 150 7.19 -4.25 6.01
CA ASN A 150 7.96 -3.26 5.24
C ASN A 150 9.13 -3.88 4.47
N THR A 151 9.81 -4.88 5.04
CA THR A 151 10.90 -5.57 4.34
C THR A 151 10.36 -6.41 3.18
N ALA A 152 9.20 -7.07 3.35
CA ALA A 152 8.55 -7.82 2.28
C ALA A 152 7.99 -6.88 1.19
N GLU A 153 7.46 -5.71 1.58
CA GLU A 153 6.93 -4.69 0.69
C GLU A 153 7.93 -4.23 -0.37
N PHE A 154 9.21 -4.11 -0.01
CA PHE A 154 10.27 -3.79 -0.98
C PHE A 154 10.27 -4.76 -2.18
N PHE A 155 10.25 -6.06 -1.93
CA PHE A 155 10.26 -7.07 -2.99
C PHE A 155 8.95 -7.07 -3.80
N VAL A 156 7.84 -6.84 -3.13
CA VAL A 156 6.52 -6.74 -3.78
C VAL A 156 6.48 -5.50 -4.68
N THR A 157 6.88 -4.33 -4.20
CA THR A 157 6.87 -3.08 -4.97
C THR A 157 7.83 -3.09 -6.14
N VAL A 158 9.05 -3.65 -5.97
CA VAL A 158 10.00 -3.86 -7.10
C VAL A 158 9.36 -4.70 -8.19
N THR A 159 8.73 -5.80 -7.81
CA THR A 159 8.12 -6.73 -8.77
C THR A 159 6.89 -6.11 -9.45
N ILE A 160 6.05 -5.38 -8.72
CA ILE A 160 4.90 -4.65 -9.26
C ILE A 160 5.39 -3.59 -10.26
N SER A 161 6.41 -2.79 -9.88
CA SER A 161 6.98 -1.77 -10.74
C SER A 161 7.56 -2.37 -12.03
N ALA A 162 8.31 -3.47 -11.91
CA ALA A 162 8.83 -4.18 -13.08
C ALA A 162 7.69 -4.68 -13.98
N THR A 163 6.63 -5.25 -13.40
CA THR A 163 5.47 -5.74 -14.17
C THR A 163 4.78 -4.61 -14.93
N PHE A 164 4.59 -3.44 -14.32
CA PHE A 164 4.03 -2.28 -15.00
C PHE A 164 4.96 -1.73 -16.08
N ILE A 165 6.29 -1.73 -15.87
CA ILE A 165 7.25 -1.33 -16.92
C ILE A 165 7.12 -2.24 -18.14
N PHE A 166 7.05 -3.55 -17.94
CA PHE A 166 6.89 -4.50 -19.03
C PHE A 166 5.53 -4.38 -19.73
N ALA A 167 4.46 -4.09 -19.01
CA ALA A 167 3.10 -4.02 -19.55
C ALA A 167 2.79 -2.67 -20.24
N LEU A 168 3.23 -1.55 -19.64
CA LEU A 168 2.87 -0.19 -20.07
C LEU A 168 4.03 0.55 -20.75
N GLY A 169 5.26 0.00 -20.66
CA GLY A 169 6.48 0.67 -21.12
C GLY A 169 6.95 1.80 -20.18
N TRP A 170 8.12 2.35 -20.49
CA TRP A 170 8.74 3.43 -19.72
C TRP A 170 7.92 4.73 -19.70
N GLN A 171 7.02 4.91 -20.64
CA GLN A 171 6.13 6.08 -20.73
C GLN A 171 5.11 6.15 -19.58
N ALA A 172 4.89 5.03 -18.86
CA ALA A 172 4.09 5.02 -17.63
C ALA A 172 4.75 5.84 -16.49
N PHE A 173 6.07 6.09 -16.57
CA PHE A 173 6.78 6.96 -15.65
C PHE A 173 6.57 8.42 -16.04
N THR A 174 5.58 9.01 -15.45
CA THR A 174 5.18 10.40 -15.70
C THR A 174 5.90 11.37 -14.78
N THR A 175 5.77 12.66 -15.06
CA THR A 175 6.16 13.75 -14.15
C THR A 175 5.61 13.54 -12.73
N ALA A 176 4.43 12.91 -12.61
CA ALA A 176 3.83 12.56 -11.33
C ALA A 176 4.72 11.59 -10.51
N THR A 177 5.37 10.62 -11.15
CA THR A 177 6.30 9.70 -10.47
C THR A 177 7.48 10.45 -9.88
N ILE A 178 8.05 11.38 -10.62
CA ILE A 178 9.15 12.23 -10.14
C ILE A 178 8.68 13.09 -8.96
N GLY A 179 7.50 13.69 -9.06
CA GLY A 179 6.89 14.45 -7.97
C GLY A 179 6.69 13.62 -6.72
N LEU A 180 6.22 12.38 -6.86
CA LEU A 180 6.05 11.44 -5.74
C LEU A 180 7.40 11.06 -5.10
N LEU A 181 8.43 10.79 -5.90
CA LEU A 181 9.79 10.50 -5.40
C LEU A 181 10.33 11.68 -4.59
N VAL A 182 10.35 12.87 -5.18
CA VAL A 182 10.86 14.09 -4.52
C VAL A 182 10.03 14.42 -3.29
N GLY A 183 8.70 14.45 -3.42
CA GLY A 183 7.79 14.71 -2.31
C GLY A 183 7.91 13.67 -1.19
N GLY A 184 8.01 12.38 -1.53
CA GLY A 184 8.20 11.29 -0.57
C GLY A 184 9.51 11.40 0.21
N VAL A 185 10.62 11.68 -0.48
CA VAL A 185 11.94 11.87 0.16
C VAL A 185 11.92 13.10 1.09
N CYS A 186 11.35 14.22 0.64
CA CYS A 186 11.23 15.44 1.45
C CYS A 186 10.29 15.26 2.65
N ALA A 187 9.20 14.49 2.49
CA ALA A 187 8.22 14.25 3.56
C ALA A 187 8.66 13.17 4.56
N ALA A 188 9.58 12.28 4.19
CA ALA A 188 9.99 11.16 5.03
C ALA A 188 10.48 11.55 6.44
N PRO A 189 11.31 12.61 6.63
CA PRO A 189 11.74 13.05 7.95
C PRO A 189 10.57 13.52 8.82
N PHE A 190 9.61 14.24 8.23
CA PHE A 190 8.40 14.72 8.93
C PHE A 190 7.49 13.56 9.31
N GLY A 191 7.29 12.60 8.39
CA GLY A 191 6.55 11.38 8.66
C GLY A 191 7.13 10.57 9.81
N ALA A 192 8.45 10.40 9.85
CA ALA A 192 9.15 9.72 10.94
C ALA A 192 9.02 10.48 12.28
N TRP A 193 9.06 11.80 12.26
CA TRP A 193 8.88 12.65 13.44
C TRP A 193 7.44 12.54 14.00
N ILE A 194 6.41 12.58 13.14
CA ILE A 194 5.00 12.40 13.52
C ILE A 194 4.78 11.00 14.08
N ALA A 195 5.28 9.96 13.40
CA ALA A 195 5.10 8.57 13.80
C ALA A 195 5.68 8.24 15.20
N LYS A 196 6.69 8.98 15.66
CA LYS A 196 7.23 8.85 17.02
C LYS A 196 6.35 9.48 18.09
N ARG A 197 5.46 10.41 17.73
CA ARG A 197 4.67 11.23 18.67
C ARG A 197 3.20 10.89 18.69
N VAL A 198 2.69 10.28 17.64
CA VAL A 198 1.27 9.97 17.49
C VAL A 198 1.04 8.47 17.65
N ASN A 199 0.01 8.12 18.39
CA ASN A 199 -0.38 6.72 18.55
C ASN A 199 -0.72 6.09 17.19
N PRO A 200 -0.25 4.87 16.88
CA PRO A 200 -0.55 4.16 15.65
C PRO A 200 -2.05 4.07 15.31
N ASP A 201 -2.90 3.88 16.31
CA ASP A 201 -4.35 3.79 16.12
C ASP A 201 -4.95 5.14 15.69
N THR A 202 -4.45 6.24 16.24
CA THR A 202 -4.82 7.60 15.83
C THR A 202 -4.40 7.88 14.39
N LEU A 203 -3.18 7.45 14.01
CA LEU A 203 -2.70 7.56 12.62
C LEU A 203 -3.56 6.73 11.66
N LEU A 204 -3.91 5.49 12.02
CA LEU A 204 -4.80 4.64 11.22
C LEU A 204 -6.18 5.28 11.03
N THR A 205 -6.76 5.83 12.10
CA THR A 205 -8.05 6.53 12.06
C THR A 205 -8.00 7.75 11.15
N PHE A 206 -6.96 8.59 11.30
CA PHE A 206 -6.79 9.79 10.48
C PHE A 206 -6.60 9.44 8.99
N VAL A 207 -5.71 8.51 8.69
CA VAL A 207 -5.45 8.05 7.32
C VAL A 207 -6.69 7.41 6.71
N GLY A 208 -7.39 6.56 7.47
CA GLY A 208 -8.63 5.93 7.03
C GLY A 208 -9.71 6.96 6.71
N GLY A 209 -9.88 7.98 7.56
CA GLY A 209 -10.82 9.08 7.33
C GLY A 209 -10.47 9.89 6.07
N LEU A 210 -9.22 10.32 5.94
CA LEU A 210 -8.74 11.07 4.78
C LEU A 210 -8.92 10.27 3.47
N LEU A 211 -8.50 9.00 3.48
CA LEU A 211 -8.64 8.10 2.35
C LEU A 211 -10.10 7.94 1.93
N THR A 212 -11.00 7.72 2.91
CA THR A 212 -12.43 7.60 2.66
C THR A 212 -13.00 8.85 2.01
N LEU A 213 -12.70 10.04 2.56
CA LEU A 213 -13.22 11.30 2.04
C LEU A 213 -12.76 11.57 0.60
N VAL A 214 -11.44 11.45 0.34
CA VAL A 214 -10.88 11.75 -0.99
C VAL A 214 -11.34 10.73 -2.03
N SER A 215 -11.33 9.43 -1.69
CA SER A 215 -11.74 8.40 -2.65
C SER A 215 -13.25 8.40 -2.91
N THR A 216 -14.08 8.69 -1.90
CA THR A 216 -15.54 8.86 -2.10
C THR A 216 -15.85 10.05 -3.00
N TYR A 217 -15.18 11.18 -2.80
CA TYR A 217 -15.31 12.33 -3.68
C TYR A 217 -14.87 12.00 -5.12
N GLY A 218 -13.73 11.32 -5.27
CA GLY A 218 -13.25 10.86 -6.58
C GLY A 218 -14.23 9.89 -7.25
N LEU A 219 -14.81 8.96 -6.47
CA LEU A 219 -15.80 8.00 -6.95
C LEU A 219 -17.09 8.71 -7.43
N TYR A 220 -17.58 9.66 -6.63
CA TYR A 220 -18.73 10.48 -7.04
C TYR A 220 -18.48 11.18 -8.37
N ARG A 221 -17.31 11.82 -8.53
CA ARG A 221 -16.92 12.45 -9.81
C ARG A 221 -16.79 11.45 -10.96
N ALA A 222 -16.30 10.25 -10.71
CA ALA A 222 -16.12 9.23 -11.74
C ALA A 222 -17.44 8.64 -12.25
N LEU A 223 -18.51 8.69 -11.43
CA LEU A 223 -19.82 8.12 -11.76
C LEU A 223 -20.82 9.16 -12.30
N PHE A 224 -20.69 10.44 -11.89
CA PHE A 224 -21.73 11.46 -12.11
C PHE A 224 -21.23 12.76 -12.76
N ALA A 225 -19.93 12.93 -12.92
CA ALA A 225 -19.33 14.10 -13.58
C ALA A 225 -18.51 13.69 -14.79
#